data_74c435636d73beea1191535b4c8e4785
#
_entry.id   74c435636d73beea1191535b4c8e4785
#
_cell.length_a   1.000
_cell.length_b   1.000
_cell.length_c   1.000
_cell.angle_alpha   90.00
_cell.angle_beta   90.00
_cell.angle_gamma   90.00
#
_symmetry.space_group_name_H-M   'P 1'
#
loop_
_entity.id
_entity.type
_entity.pdbx_description
1 polymer ?
#
loop_
_entity_poly.entity_id
_entity_poly.type
_entity_poly.pdbx_seq_one_letter_code
_entity_poly.pdbx_strand_id
1 'polypeptide(L)'
;MRMMPIASGSSGNCIYIGSDDAHILIDAGISRKKIEEGLNSIDVSLKDIDAVFVTHEHIDHIKGLGVMSRKDGIPIYSTDGTINGIKAATSLGNIDSDYYHIIEADTDIHLKDMTIHSFRVSHDANEPVAYSVYCDNNKASVITDLGYYDDYIIDNLENSDMMLVEANHDINMLQIGSYPYYLKQRILCLLYTSDAA
;
A
#
# COMPACT_ATOMS: atom_id res chain seq x y z
N MET A 1 -17.76 3.56 5.74
CA MET A 1 -16.38 3.09 5.44
C MET A 1 -15.49 3.19 6.68
N ARG A 2 -14.54 2.28 6.86
CA ARG A 2 -13.59 2.23 7.98
C ARG A 2 -12.18 1.98 7.43
N MET A 3 -11.18 2.75 7.89
CA MET A 3 -9.76 2.54 7.56
C MET A 3 -8.96 2.29 8.85
N MET A 4 -8.04 1.31 8.82
CA MET A 4 -7.18 0.97 9.95
C MET A 4 -5.78 0.54 9.49
N PRO A 5 -4.72 1.25 9.87
CA PRO A 5 -3.37 0.73 9.67
C PRO A 5 -3.13 -0.46 10.63
N ILE A 6 -2.96 -1.65 10.07
CA ILE A 6 -2.54 -2.84 10.83
C ILE A 6 -1.05 -2.73 11.13
N ALA A 7 -0.29 -2.22 10.17
CA ALA A 7 1.11 -1.85 10.31
C ALA A 7 1.43 -0.70 9.34
N SER A 8 2.33 0.20 9.74
CA SER A 8 2.86 1.28 8.91
C SER A 8 4.29 1.58 9.33
N GLY A 9 5.19 1.66 8.35
CA GLY A 9 6.61 1.97 8.51
C GLY A 9 7.54 0.93 7.90
N SER A 10 8.83 1.17 7.96
CA SER A 10 9.91 0.39 7.32
C SER A 10 10.00 -1.09 7.72
N SER A 11 9.27 -1.54 8.73
CA SER A 11 9.18 -2.95 9.12
C SER A 11 8.06 -3.71 8.42
N GLY A 12 7.18 -3.02 7.72
CA GLY A 12 6.11 -3.54 6.90
C GLY A 12 4.83 -2.74 6.97
N ASN A 13 4.19 -2.57 5.82
CA ASN A 13 2.98 -1.82 5.59
C ASN A 13 1.80 -2.76 5.32
N CYS A 14 0.66 -2.50 5.94
CA CYS A 14 -0.59 -3.20 5.71
C CYS A 14 -1.74 -2.36 6.25
N ILE A 15 -2.59 -1.85 5.38
CA ILE A 15 -3.70 -0.99 5.75
C ILE A 15 -5.00 -1.68 5.34
N TYR A 16 -5.90 -1.84 6.29
CA TYR A 16 -7.25 -2.33 6.05
C TYR A 16 -8.19 -1.18 5.70
N ILE A 17 -9.01 -1.39 4.67
CA ILE A 17 -10.17 -0.53 4.35
C ILE A 17 -11.37 -1.43 4.16
N GLY A 18 -12.48 -1.12 4.85
CA GLY A 18 -13.71 -1.89 4.78
C GLY A 18 -14.96 -1.01 4.74
N SER A 19 -15.96 -1.50 4.02
CA SER A 19 -17.36 -1.02 4.02
C SER A 19 -18.28 -2.04 4.72
N ASP A 20 -19.55 -1.99 4.44
CA ASP A 20 -20.49 -3.01 4.90
C ASP A 20 -20.38 -4.30 4.07
N ASP A 21 -20.00 -4.20 2.79
CA ASP A 21 -19.97 -5.31 1.83
C ASP A 21 -18.57 -5.71 1.37
N ALA A 22 -17.62 -4.76 1.30
CA ALA A 22 -16.27 -4.99 0.78
C ALA A 22 -15.18 -4.80 1.84
N HIS A 23 -14.17 -5.67 1.80
CA HIS A 23 -13.01 -5.63 2.69
C HIS A 23 -11.73 -5.79 1.89
N ILE A 24 -10.85 -4.79 1.90
CA ILE A 24 -9.59 -4.81 1.16
C ILE A 24 -8.40 -4.53 2.07
N LEU A 25 -7.23 -4.97 1.63
CA LEU A 25 -5.95 -4.54 2.17
C LEU A 25 -5.21 -3.71 1.12
N ILE A 26 -4.60 -2.62 1.57
CA ILE A 26 -3.56 -1.94 0.82
C ILE A 26 -2.23 -2.40 1.42
N ASP A 27 -1.45 -3.10 0.60
CA ASP A 27 -0.22 -3.81 0.94
C ASP A 27 -0.38 -4.95 1.96
N ALA A 28 0.61 -5.84 1.97
CA ALA A 28 0.72 -6.98 2.87
C ALA A 28 2.20 -7.18 3.30
N GLY A 29 2.83 -6.12 3.78
CA GLY A 29 4.26 -6.08 4.09
C GLY A 29 4.67 -6.79 5.37
N ILE A 30 3.72 -7.30 6.14
CA ILE A 30 3.96 -8.08 7.37
C ILE A 30 3.52 -9.53 7.18
N SER A 31 3.85 -10.41 8.13
CA SER A 31 3.46 -11.81 8.03
C SER A 31 1.93 -12.00 8.06
N ARG A 32 1.42 -13.01 7.33
CA ARG A 32 0.01 -13.40 7.33
C ARG A 32 -0.58 -13.49 8.76
N LYS A 33 0.18 -14.05 9.71
CA LYS A 33 -0.24 -14.18 11.11
C LYS A 33 -0.51 -12.81 11.76
N LYS A 34 0.39 -11.85 11.54
CA LYS A 34 0.20 -10.49 12.08
C LYS A 34 -0.97 -9.76 11.42
N ILE A 35 -1.19 -9.99 10.11
CA ILE A 35 -2.36 -9.44 9.41
C ILE A 35 -3.65 -10.01 10.03
N GLU A 36 -3.72 -11.33 10.22
CA GLU A 36 -4.86 -12.01 10.84
C GLU A 36 -5.12 -11.52 12.28
N GLU A 37 -4.06 -11.36 13.08
CA GLU A 37 -4.16 -10.80 14.44
C GLU A 37 -4.70 -9.35 14.42
N GLY A 38 -4.22 -8.52 13.48
CA GLY A 38 -4.70 -7.15 13.30
C GLY A 38 -6.17 -7.08 12.89
N LEU A 39 -6.57 -7.87 11.90
CA LEU A 39 -7.96 -7.96 11.44
C LEU A 39 -8.90 -8.45 12.56
N ASN A 40 -8.51 -9.50 13.28
CA ASN A 40 -9.29 -10.03 14.40
C ASN A 40 -9.49 -8.99 15.52
N SER A 41 -8.58 -8.04 15.70
CA SER A 41 -8.72 -6.97 16.71
C SER A 41 -9.87 -6.00 16.40
N ILE A 42 -10.40 -6.03 15.19
CA ILE A 42 -11.52 -5.22 14.72
C ILE A 42 -12.72 -6.08 14.27
N ASP A 43 -12.78 -7.34 14.71
CA ASP A 43 -13.82 -8.30 14.40
C ASP A 43 -13.97 -8.61 12.89
N VAL A 44 -12.88 -8.53 12.11
CA VAL A 44 -12.80 -8.94 10.70
C VAL A 44 -11.97 -10.21 10.58
N SER A 45 -12.47 -11.18 9.83
CA SER A 45 -11.73 -12.40 9.52
C SER A 45 -10.86 -12.20 8.26
N LEU A 46 -9.71 -12.87 8.20
CA LEU A 46 -8.91 -12.89 6.95
C LEU A 46 -9.69 -13.49 5.75
N LYS A 47 -10.72 -14.32 6.03
CA LYS A 47 -11.59 -14.89 5.00
C LYS A 47 -12.57 -13.88 4.40
N ASP A 48 -12.78 -12.77 5.09
CA ASP A 48 -13.67 -11.71 4.62
C ASP A 48 -12.95 -10.76 3.66
N ILE A 49 -11.61 -10.88 3.55
CA ILE A 49 -10.81 -10.04 2.66
C ILE A 49 -11.03 -10.44 1.20
N ASP A 50 -11.54 -9.50 0.42
CA ASP A 50 -11.86 -9.67 -1.00
C ASP A 50 -10.65 -9.52 -1.91
N ALA A 51 -9.71 -8.64 -1.56
CA ALA A 51 -8.52 -8.34 -2.37
C ALA A 51 -7.39 -7.70 -1.57
N VAL A 52 -6.16 -7.85 -2.09
CA VAL A 52 -5.00 -7.02 -1.70
C VAL A 52 -4.63 -6.14 -2.88
N PHE A 53 -4.62 -4.83 -2.68
CA PHE A 53 -4.10 -3.85 -3.62
C PHE A 53 -2.66 -3.51 -3.21
N VAL A 54 -1.70 -3.70 -4.11
CA VAL A 54 -0.28 -3.52 -3.80
C VAL A 54 0.22 -2.23 -4.42
N THR A 55 0.85 -1.38 -3.61
CA THR A 55 1.39 -0.09 -4.06
C THR A 55 2.63 -0.26 -4.90
N HIS A 56 3.58 -1.10 -4.46
CA HIS A 56 4.82 -1.41 -5.16
C HIS A 56 5.49 -2.69 -4.59
N GLU A 57 6.55 -3.17 -5.25
CA GLU A 57 7.14 -4.49 -5.00
C GLU A 57 8.18 -4.57 -3.88
N HIS A 58 8.41 -3.54 -3.08
CA HIS A 58 9.36 -3.62 -1.96
C HIS A 58 8.89 -4.60 -0.90
N ILE A 59 9.85 -5.29 -0.26
CA ILE A 59 9.55 -6.43 0.62
C ILE A 59 8.69 -6.08 1.83
N ASP A 60 8.78 -4.86 2.31
CA ASP A 60 7.96 -4.32 3.39
C ASP A 60 6.53 -3.94 2.96
N HIS A 61 6.18 -4.16 1.68
CA HIS A 61 4.83 -4.06 1.13
C HIS A 61 4.26 -5.41 0.68
N ILE A 62 5.10 -6.41 0.42
CA ILE A 62 4.66 -7.67 -0.22
C ILE A 62 4.94 -8.94 0.59
N LYS A 63 5.66 -8.88 1.70
CA LYS A 63 6.18 -10.03 2.46
C LYS A 63 5.14 -11.11 2.79
N GLY A 64 3.90 -10.72 3.05
CA GLY A 64 2.80 -11.64 3.41
C GLY A 64 2.11 -12.28 2.21
N LEU A 65 2.21 -11.69 1.01
CA LEU A 65 1.41 -12.06 -0.17
C LEU A 65 1.49 -13.54 -0.52
N GLY A 66 2.70 -14.10 -0.58
CA GLY A 66 2.87 -15.47 -1.01
C GLY A 66 2.17 -16.49 -0.12
N VAL A 67 2.12 -16.24 1.19
CA VAL A 67 1.41 -17.13 2.14
C VAL A 67 -0.09 -16.91 2.06
N MET A 68 -0.55 -15.65 1.97
CA MET A 68 -1.96 -15.29 1.85
C MET A 68 -2.57 -15.86 0.57
N SER A 69 -1.92 -15.68 -0.58
CA SER A 69 -2.37 -16.23 -1.84
C SER A 69 -2.53 -17.75 -1.79
N ARG A 70 -1.52 -18.48 -1.33
CA ARG A 70 -1.57 -19.96 -1.27
C ARG A 70 -2.54 -20.54 -0.25
N LYS A 71 -2.77 -19.84 0.89
CA LYS A 71 -3.62 -20.36 1.97
C LYS A 71 -5.05 -19.87 1.92
N ASP A 72 -5.22 -18.64 1.53
CA ASP A 72 -6.49 -17.92 1.67
C ASP A 72 -7.12 -17.62 0.29
N GLY A 73 -6.35 -17.75 -0.80
CA GLY A 73 -6.85 -17.56 -2.16
C GLY A 73 -7.20 -16.10 -2.48
N ILE A 74 -6.56 -15.13 -1.79
CA ILE A 74 -6.90 -13.72 -1.94
C ILE A 74 -6.26 -13.17 -3.21
N PRO A 75 -7.04 -12.54 -4.12
CA PRO A 75 -6.53 -11.92 -5.34
C PRO A 75 -5.66 -10.70 -5.05
N ILE A 76 -4.68 -10.47 -5.92
CA ILE A 76 -3.67 -9.41 -5.82
C ILE A 76 -3.84 -8.47 -7.01
N TYR A 77 -4.12 -7.22 -6.74
CA TYR A 77 -4.26 -6.16 -7.74
C TYR A 77 -3.06 -5.23 -7.69
N SER A 78 -2.41 -4.99 -8.82
CA SER A 78 -1.35 -3.99 -8.94
C SER A 78 -1.01 -3.71 -10.42
N THR A 79 -0.12 -2.74 -10.66
CA THR A 79 0.43 -2.44 -11.98
C THR A 79 1.27 -3.59 -12.53
N ASP A 80 1.45 -3.64 -13.85
CA ASP A 80 2.26 -4.70 -14.49
C ASP A 80 3.71 -4.70 -13.99
N GLY A 81 4.31 -3.50 -13.84
CA GLY A 81 5.67 -3.36 -13.31
C GLY A 81 5.81 -3.92 -11.90
N THR A 82 4.86 -3.60 -11.00
CA THR A 82 4.83 -4.12 -9.64
C THR A 82 4.62 -5.64 -9.61
N ILE A 83 3.69 -6.17 -10.41
CA ILE A 83 3.44 -7.63 -10.50
C ILE A 83 4.69 -8.37 -11.00
N ASN A 84 5.42 -7.81 -11.97
CA ASN A 84 6.68 -8.41 -12.42
C ASN A 84 7.75 -8.40 -11.32
N GLY A 85 7.82 -7.32 -10.51
CA GLY A 85 8.66 -7.26 -9.32
C GLY A 85 8.28 -8.31 -8.26
N ILE A 86 6.98 -8.49 -7.98
CA ILE A 86 6.47 -9.53 -7.07
C ILE A 86 6.87 -10.93 -7.55
N LYS A 87 6.72 -11.22 -8.85
CA LYS A 87 7.11 -12.51 -9.45
C LYS A 87 8.61 -12.78 -9.35
N ALA A 88 9.43 -11.73 -9.41
CA ALA A 88 10.90 -11.83 -9.26
C ALA A 88 11.33 -12.02 -7.78
N ALA A 89 10.47 -11.71 -6.81
CA ALA A 89 10.77 -11.82 -5.38
C ALA A 89 10.71 -13.27 -4.89
N THR A 90 11.81 -14.01 -5.00
CA THR A 90 11.91 -15.44 -4.66
C THR A 90 11.54 -15.78 -3.22
N SER A 91 11.64 -14.82 -2.31
CA SER A 91 11.28 -14.96 -0.89
C SER A 91 9.79 -15.20 -0.65
N LEU A 92 8.91 -14.85 -1.59
CA LEU A 92 7.47 -15.06 -1.50
C LEU A 92 7.06 -16.50 -1.82
N GLY A 93 7.93 -17.27 -2.47
CA GLY A 93 7.61 -18.57 -3.06
C GLY A 93 6.68 -18.42 -4.27
N ASN A 94 6.18 -19.54 -4.79
CA ASN A 94 5.31 -19.50 -5.96
C ASN A 94 3.91 -18.98 -5.60
N ILE A 95 3.44 -17.99 -6.36
CA ILE A 95 2.06 -17.51 -6.37
C ILE A 95 1.48 -17.88 -7.73
N ASP A 96 0.30 -18.50 -7.75
CA ASP A 96 -0.38 -18.89 -8.99
C ASP A 96 -0.75 -17.63 -9.79
N SER A 97 -0.58 -17.70 -11.10
CA SER A 97 -0.87 -16.60 -12.03
C SER A 97 -2.32 -16.11 -11.96
N ASP A 98 -3.25 -16.99 -11.60
CA ASP A 98 -4.68 -16.68 -11.55
C ASP A 98 -5.03 -15.69 -10.41
N TYR A 99 -4.13 -15.50 -9.44
CA TYR A 99 -4.31 -14.51 -8.38
C TYR A 99 -3.87 -13.10 -8.77
N TYR A 100 -3.16 -12.91 -9.87
CA TYR A 100 -2.71 -11.60 -10.29
C TYR A 100 -3.71 -10.92 -11.22
N HIS A 101 -4.12 -9.71 -10.82
CA HIS A 101 -4.98 -8.84 -11.60
C HIS A 101 -4.22 -7.55 -11.90
N ILE A 102 -3.86 -7.38 -13.18
CA ILE A 102 -3.14 -6.19 -13.64
C ILE A 102 -4.12 -5.03 -13.74
N ILE A 103 -3.74 -3.91 -13.16
CA ILE A 103 -4.45 -2.63 -13.27
C ILE A 103 -3.55 -1.59 -13.93
N GLU A 104 -4.16 -0.55 -14.47
CA GLU A 104 -3.44 0.62 -14.98
C GLU A 104 -3.58 1.77 -13.98
N ALA A 105 -2.54 2.59 -13.83
CA ALA A 105 -2.63 3.81 -13.06
C ALA A 105 -3.64 4.78 -13.71
N ASP A 106 -4.24 5.65 -12.92
CA ASP A 106 -5.29 6.60 -13.32
C ASP A 106 -6.58 5.89 -13.79
N THR A 107 -6.85 4.69 -13.26
CA THR A 107 -8.09 3.95 -13.55
C THR A 107 -8.84 3.56 -12.28
N ASP A 108 -10.13 3.33 -12.45
CA ASP A 108 -11.03 2.91 -11.39
C ASP A 108 -11.28 1.39 -11.45
N ILE A 109 -11.16 0.74 -10.32
CA ILE A 109 -11.51 -0.66 -10.12
C ILE A 109 -12.76 -0.73 -9.24
N HIS A 110 -13.81 -1.39 -9.72
CA HIS A 110 -15.04 -1.57 -8.95
C HIS A 110 -15.02 -2.93 -8.25
N LEU A 111 -15.16 -2.91 -6.94
CA LEU A 111 -15.22 -4.11 -6.09
C LEU A 111 -16.40 -3.98 -5.12
N LYS A 112 -17.47 -4.73 -5.40
CA LYS A 112 -18.74 -4.65 -4.64
C LYS A 112 -19.26 -3.20 -4.55
N ASP A 113 -19.31 -2.62 -3.35
CA ASP A 113 -19.76 -1.25 -3.07
C ASP A 113 -18.62 -0.22 -3.05
N MET A 114 -17.38 -0.65 -3.33
CA MET A 114 -16.21 0.23 -3.40
C MET A 114 -15.78 0.54 -4.83
N THR A 115 -15.28 1.75 -5.04
CA THR A 115 -14.46 2.12 -6.21
C THR A 115 -13.05 2.45 -5.73
N ILE A 116 -12.06 1.75 -6.27
CA ILE A 116 -10.64 1.92 -5.93
C ILE A 116 -9.97 2.62 -7.12
N HIS A 117 -9.55 3.86 -6.93
CA HIS A 117 -8.79 4.64 -7.88
C HIS A 117 -7.31 4.51 -7.61
N SER A 118 -6.53 4.09 -8.60
CA SER A 118 -5.07 4.03 -8.53
C SER A 118 -4.46 5.25 -9.20
N PHE A 119 -3.42 5.83 -8.63
CA PHE A 119 -2.70 6.97 -9.22
C PHE A 119 -1.19 6.85 -9.00
N ARG A 120 -0.39 7.41 -9.92
CA ARG A 120 1.06 7.29 -9.91
C ARG A 120 1.69 8.03 -8.76
N VAL A 121 2.77 7.47 -8.21
CA VAL A 121 3.61 8.15 -7.23
C VAL A 121 5.07 8.08 -7.64
N SER A 122 5.86 9.06 -7.21
CA SER A 122 7.30 9.05 -7.44
C SER A 122 8.00 8.25 -6.36
N HIS A 123 8.53 7.09 -6.71
CA HIS A 123 9.26 6.21 -5.80
C HIS A 123 10.25 5.34 -6.57
N ASP A 124 11.26 4.77 -5.88
CA ASP A 124 12.28 3.87 -6.42
C ASP A 124 11.72 2.44 -6.54
N ALA A 125 10.75 2.26 -7.44
CA ALA A 125 10.08 0.99 -7.72
C ALA A 125 9.73 0.92 -9.21
N ASN A 126 9.31 -0.24 -9.72
CA ASN A 126 9.10 -0.45 -11.15
C ASN A 126 7.92 0.37 -11.70
N GLU A 127 6.78 0.38 -11.01
CA GLU A 127 5.59 1.12 -11.43
C GLU A 127 4.70 1.40 -10.22
N PRO A 128 5.19 2.27 -9.29
CA PRO A 128 4.54 2.49 -8.00
C PRO A 128 3.27 3.32 -8.15
N VAL A 129 2.25 2.96 -7.36
CA VAL A 129 0.97 3.66 -7.28
C VAL A 129 0.52 3.86 -5.84
N ALA A 130 -0.36 4.83 -5.63
CA ALA A 130 -1.15 5.00 -4.43
C ALA A 130 -2.63 4.76 -4.74
N TYR A 131 -3.47 4.74 -3.71
CA TYR A 131 -4.88 4.40 -3.86
C TYR A 131 -5.78 5.37 -3.12
N SER A 132 -6.85 5.81 -3.80
CA SER A 132 -8.03 6.45 -3.19
C SER A 132 -9.22 5.51 -3.31
N VAL A 133 -9.86 5.20 -2.20
CA VAL A 133 -11.00 4.28 -2.11
C VAL A 133 -12.26 5.08 -1.82
N TYR A 134 -13.25 4.91 -2.65
CA TYR A 134 -14.55 5.56 -2.55
C TYR A 134 -15.62 4.53 -2.18
N CYS A 135 -16.46 4.88 -1.21
CA CYS A 135 -17.63 4.11 -0.84
C CYS A 135 -18.71 5.09 -0.35
N ASP A 136 -19.88 5.06 -0.95
CA ASP A 136 -20.93 6.06 -0.76
C ASP A 136 -20.38 7.49 -1.01
N ASN A 137 -20.45 8.34 0.01
CA ASN A 137 -19.94 9.71 -0.04
C ASN A 137 -18.60 9.89 0.69
N ASN A 138 -17.93 8.79 1.04
CA ASN A 138 -16.67 8.86 1.76
C ASN A 138 -15.49 8.48 0.84
N LYS A 139 -14.35 9.14 1.09
CA LYS A 139 -13.09 8.88 0.42
C LYS A 139 -11.98 8.59 1.43
N ALA A 140 -11.30 7.47 1.27
CA ALA A 140 -10.09 7.12 2.04
C ALA A 140 -8.90 7.03 1.10
N SER A 141 -7.83 7.78 1.38
CA SER A 141 -6.62 7.76 0.54
C SER A 141 -5.42 7.22 1.32
N VAL A 142 -4.66 6.35 0.65
CA VAL A 142 -3.43 5.75 1.20
C VAL A 142 -2.30 6.05 0.23
N ILE A 143 -1.29 6.77 0.73
CA ILE A 143 -0.08 7.10 0.01
C ILE A 143 1.13 6.80 0.90
N THR A 144 1.93 5.85 0.48
CA THR A 144 3.15 5.42 1.15
C THR A 144 4.35 5.69 0.24
N ASP A 145 5.53 5.85 0.80
CA ASP A 145 6.80 5.98 0.07
C ASP A 145 6.78 7.08 -1.01
N LEU A 146 6.15 8.21 -0.69
CA LEU A 146 6.08 9.34 -1.61
C LEU A 146 7.41 10.08 -1.69
N GLY A 147 8.01 10.12 -2.88
CA GLY A 147 9.29 10.80 -3.13
C GLY A 147 9.15 12.32 -3.22
N TYR A 148 8.16 12.80 -3.93
CA TYR A 148 7.75 14.20 -4.00
C TYR A 148 6.26 14.31 -4.32
N TYR A 149 5.66 15.45 -4.05
CA TYR A 149 4.28 15.73 -4.41
C TYR A 149 4.21 16.94 -5.37
N ASP A 150 3.20 16.94 -6.19
CA ASP A 150 2.83 17.97 -7.14
C ASP A 150 1.31 18.18 -7.14
N ASP A 151 0.82 19.05 -8.02
CA ASP A 151 -0.61 19.33 -8.12
C ASP A 151 -1.40 18.06 -8.47
N TYR A 152 -0.84 17.13 -9.25
CA TYR A 152 -1.46 15.86 -9.58
C TYR A 152 -1.71 14.99 -8.32
N ILE A 153 -0.73 14.89 -7.43
CA ILE A 153 -0.89 14.17 -6.15
C ILE A 153 -1.91 14.89 -5.27
N ILE A 154 -1.86 16.23 -5.19
CA ILE A 154 -2.80 17.04 -4.41
C ILE A 154 -4.23 16.79 -4.90
N ASP A 155 -4.47 16.87 -6.22
CA ASP A 155 -5.79 16.65 -6.84
C ASP A 155 -6.33 15.24 -6.52
N ASN A 156 -5.46 14.21 -6.53
CA ASN A 156 -5.82 12.85 -6.17
C ASN A 156 -6.14 12.65 -4.69
N LEU A 157 -5.62 13.49 -3.81
CA LEU A 157 -5.86 13.43 -2.36
C LEU A 157 -6.98 14.39 -1.91
N GLU A 158 -7.35 15.35 -2.74
CA GLU A 158 -8.37 16.36 -2.40
C GLU A 158 -9.71 15.70 -2.00
N ASN A 159 -10.39 16.31 -1.03
CA ASN A 159 -11.65 15.84 -0.49
C ASN A 159 -11.60 14.43 0.15
N SER A 160 -10.45 13.96 0.60
CA SER A 160 -10.36 12.73 1.38
C SER A 160 -10.89 12.94 2.80
N ASP A 161 -11.83 12.10 3.24
CA ASP A 161 -12.34 12.09 4.63
C ASP A 161 -11.35 11.42 5.59
N MET A 162 -10.59 10.45 5.06
CA MET A 162 -9.53 9.75 5.78
C MET A 162 -8.30 9.70 4.89
N MET A 163 -7.13 9.95 5.49
CA MET A 163 -5.88 9.93 4.75
C MET A 163 -4.78 9.28 5.59
N LEU A 164 -4.06 8.33 5.00
CA LEU A 164 -2.81 7.83 5.53
C LEU A 164 -1.71 8.29 4.59
N VAL A 165 -0.89 9.21 5.07
CA VAL A 165 0.30 9.70 4.36
C VAL A 165 1.52 9.32 5.16
N GLU A 166 2.47 8.64 4.53
CA GLU A 166 3.72 8.29 5.19
C GLU A 166 4.65 9.51 5.23
N ALA A 167 4.87 10.02 6.45
CA ALA A 167 5.86 11.06 6.73
C ALA A 167 7.14 10.38 7.22
N ASN A 168 8.09 10.15 6.30
CA ASN A 168 9.18 9.21 6.57
C ASN A 168 10.29 9.71 7.48
N HIS A 169 10.54 11.01 7.60
CA HIS A 169 11.60 11.52 8.49
C HIS A 169 11.65 13.05 8.58
N ASP A 170 12.20 13.54 9.68
CA ASP A 170 12.66 14.91 9.83
C ASP A 170 14.00 15.10 9.08
N ILE A 171 14.07 16.11 8.22
CA ILE A 171 15.26 16.42 7.41
C ILE A 171 16.49 16.63 8.29
N ASN A 172 16.35 17.34 9.41
CA ASN A 172 17.47 17.61 10.31
C ASN A 172 17.94 16.33 11.00
N MET A 173 17.02 15.49 11.49
CA MET A 173 17.36 14.19 12.06
C MET A 173 18.02 13.26 11.05
N LEU A 174 17.58 13.27 9.80
CA LEU A 174 18.23 12.50 8.74
C LEU A 174 19.66 13.00 8.48
N GLN A 175 19.87 14.32 8.39
CA GLN A 175 21.19 14.90 8.12
C GLN A 175 22.22 14.61 9.22
N ILE A 176 21.82 14.70 10.50
CA ILE A 176 22.70 14.47 11.66
C ILE A 176 22.76 13.02 12.11
N GLY A 177 21.80 12.16 11.71
CA GLY A 177 21.73 10.76 12.07
C GLY A 177 22.91 9.93 11.52
N SER A 178 23.10 8.74 12.05
CA SER A 178 24.22 7.83 11.73
C SER A 178 24.06 7.06 10.41
N TYR A 179 23.05 7.38 9.60
CA TYR A 179 22.82 6.70 8.32
C TYR A 179 23.97 6.93 7.33
N PRO A 180 24.33 5.91 6.53
CA PRO A 180 25.31 6.07 5.45
C PRO A 180 24.89 7.16 4.46
N TYR A 181 25.87 7.87 3.89
CA TYR A 181 25.60 9.02 3.01
C TYR A 181 24.71 8.68 1.81
N TYR A 182 24.93 7.53 1.17
CA TYR A 182 24.11 7.09 0.02
C TYR A 182 22.64 6.85 0.41
N LEU A 183 22.38 6.36 1.63
CA LEU A 183 21.03 6.17 2.15
C LEU A 183 20.37 7.52 2.46
N LYS A 184 21.09 8.47 3.04
CA LYS A 184 20.60 9.83 3.25
C LYS A 184 20.21 10.50 1.95
N GLN A 185 21.04 10.38 0.91
CA GLN A 185 20.74 10.90 -0.43
C GLN A 185 19.49 10.26 -1.03
N ARG A 186 19.35 8.94 -0.93
CA ARG A 186 18.18 8.21 -1.42
C ARG A 186 16.90 8.69 -0.71
N ILE A 187 16.92 8.77 0.62
CA ILE A 187 15.78 9.24 1.41
C ILE A 187 15.41 10.69 1.04
N LEU A 188 16.38 11.60 0.93
CA LEU A 188 16.14 13.00 0.56
C LEU A 188 15.62 13.20 -0.87
N CYS A 189 15.95 12.27 -1.78
CA CYS A 189 15.57 12.38 -3.19
C CYS A 189 14.30 11.59 -3.55
N LEU A 190 13.93 10.56 -2.77
CA LEU A 190 12.93 9.57 -3.15
C LEU A 190 11.79 9.41 -2.14
N LEU A 191 11.92 9.98 -0.94
CA LEU A 191 10.90 9.91 0.09
C LEU A 191 10.49 11.32 0.51
N TYR A 192 9.18 11.53 0.66
CA TYR A 192 8.64 12.79 1.17
C TYR A 192 9.16 13.05 2.58
N THR A 193 9.61 14.28 2.81
CA THR A 193 10.06 14.73 4.13
C THR A 193 8.97 15.57 4.77
N SER A 194 8.50 15.19 5.96
CA SER A 194 7.63 16.07 6.73
C SER A 194 8.42 17.26 7.25
N ASP A 195 7.96 18.47 6.96
CA ASP A 195 8.32 19.68 7.73
C ASP A 195 7.56 19.64 9.07
N ALA A 196 7.87 18.63 9.89
CA ALA A 196 7.34 18.61 11.25
C ALA A 196 8.06 19.69 12.05
N ALA A 197 7.40 20.85 12.21
CA ALA A 197 7.79 21.93 13.10
C ALA A 197 7.67 21.51 14.57
#